data_f0a295e808718e8039160e2c8f3c422e
#
_entry.id   f0a295e808718e8039160e2c8f3c422e
#
_cell.length_a   1.000
_cell.length_b   1.000
_cell.length_c   1.000
_cell.angle_alpha   90.00
_cell.angle_beta   90.00
_cell.angle_gamma   90.00
#
_symmetry.space_group_name_H-M   'P 1'
#
loop_
_entity.id
_entity.type
_entity.pdbx_description
1 polymer ?
#
loop_
_entity_poly.entity_id
_entity_poly.type
_entity_poly.pdbx_seq_one_letter_code
_entity_poly.pdbx_strand_id
1 'polypeptide(L)'
;MIFLVRSTIRPGSTEHPDWEDLLAEERVKGKEIYASGKIKHVWRVPGKYQALTVFDVESTNELDQILWSLPLWKFMDIEVEALATHYYDDASASRFEDIR
;
A
#
# COMPACT_ATOMS: atom_id res chain seq x y z
N MET A 1 -12.94 -1.47 -1.03
CA MET A 1 -12.36 -0.41 -1.87
C MET A 1 -10.91 -0.73 -2.15
N ILE A 2 -10.51 -0.57 -3.38
CA ILE A 2 -9.16 -0.93 -3.82
C ILE A 2 -8.33 0.33 -3.99
N PHE A 3 -7.13 0.33 -3.40
CA PHE A 3 -6.18 1.43 -3.52
C PHE A 3 -4.81 0.91 -3.92
N LEU A 4 -4.16 1.63 -4.81
CA LEU A 4 -2.74 1.45 -5.09
C LEU A 4 -1.97 2.47 -4.27
N VAL A 5 -1.05 1.99 -3.45
CA VAL A 5 -0.20 2.84 -2.61
C VAL A 5 1.25 2.69 -3.06
N ARG A 6 1.84 3.81 -3.43
CA ARG A 6 3.26 3.90 -3.75
C ARG A 6 3.97 4.52 -2.56
N SER A 7 4.87 3.77 -1.96
CA SER A 7 5.64 4.25 -0.81
C SER A 7 7.12 4.30 -1.18
N THR A 8 7.74 5.43 -0.95
CA THR A 8 9.14 5.68 -1.27
C THR A 8 9.85 6.16 -0.02
N ILE A 9 10.91 5.46 0.38
CA ILE A 9 11.76 5.89 1.49
C ILE A 9 12.55 7.12 1.06
N ARG A 10 12.45 8.21 1.83
CA ARG A 10 13.17 9.44 1.50
C ARG A 10 14.68 9.25 1.65
N PRO A 11 15.49 9.86 0.77
CA PRO A 11 16.95 9.82 0.89
C PRO A 11 17.41 10.29 2.27
N GLY A 12 18.43 9.62 2.82
CA GLY A 12 18.97 9.94 4.15
C GLY A 12 18.27 9.27 5.31
N SER A 13 17.11 8.65 5.09
CA SER A 13 16.34 7.99 6.17
C SER A 13 17.13 6.85 6.82
N THR A 14 17.91 6.11 6.04
CA THR A 14 18.71 4.98 6.55
C THR A 14 19.84 5.40 7.49
N GLU A 15 20.14 6.69 7.54
CA GLU A 15 21.17 7.25 8.44
C GLU A 15 20.61 7.56 9.84
N HIS A 16 19.30 7.47 10.02
CA HIS A 16 18.67 7.71 11.30
C HIS A 16 19.18 6.69 12.33
N PRO A 17 19.53 7.12 13.56
CA PRO A 17 20.08 6.23 14.58
C PRO A 17 19.23 5.00 14.89
N ASP A 18 17.91 5.13 14.80
CA ASP A 18 16.97 4.06 15.12
C ASP A 18 16.48 3.29 13.88
N TRP A 19 17.11 3.51 12.73
CA TRP A 19 16.63 2.95 11.45
C TRP A 19 16.48 1.43 11.48
N GLU A 20 17.47 0.70 12.00
CA GLU A 20 17.43 -0.76 12.03
C GLU A 20 16.27 -1.27 12.90
N ASP A 21 16.04 -0.65 14.05
CA ASP A 21 14.94 -1.03 14.93
C ASP A 21 13.59 -0.69 14.29
N LEU A 22 13.47 0.48 13.67
CA LEU A 22 12.25 0.91 12.98
C LEU A 22 11.94 0.00 11.80
N LEU A 23 12.96 -0.39 11.05
CA LEU A 23 12.81 -1.30 9.92
C LEU A 23 12.31 -2.67 10.37
N ALA A 24 12.85 -3.18 11.49
CA ALA A 24 12.41 -4.44 12.06
C ALA A 24 10.93 -4.37 12.50
N GLU A 25 10.53 -3.28 13.15
CA GLU A 25 9.14 -3.04 13.54
C GLU A 25 8.22 -2.93 12.33
N GLU A 26 8.68 -2.26 11.27
CA GLU A 26 7.93 -2.12 10.01
C GLU A 26 7.64 -3.50 9.40
N ARG A 27 8.63 -4.39 9.40
CA ARG A 27 8.46 -5.74 8.87
C ARG A 27 7.43 -6.55 9.66
N VAL A 28 7.44 -6.43 10.98
CA VAL A 28 6.44 -7.08 11.83
C VAL A 28 5.04 -6.54 11.52
N LYS A 29 4.90 -5.23 11.47
CA LYS A 29 3.62 -4.58 11.19
C LYS A 29 3.10 -4.93 9.80
N GLY A 30 3.98 -4.91 8.81
CA GLY A 30 3.64 -5.27 7.43
C GLY A 30 3.12 -6.70 7.32
N LYS A 31 3.73 -7.64 8.03
CA LYS A 31 3.28 -9.03 8.06
C LYS A 31 1.90 -9.17 8.71
N GLU A 32 1.63 -8.42 9.78
CA GLU A 32 0.32 -8.41 10.42
C GLU A 32 -0.76 -7.92 9.46
N ILE A 33 -0.51 -6.83 8.77
CA ILE A 33 -1.47 -6.26 7.81
C ILE A 33 -1.69 -7.24 6.65
N TYR A 34 -0.62 -7.83 6.14
CA TYR A 34 -0.71 -8.83 5.07
C TYR A 34 -1.57 -10.03 5.51
N ALA A 35 -1.32 -10.53 6.71
CA ALA A 35 -2.06 -11.68 7.27
C ALA A 35 -3.54 -11.36 7.50
N SER A 36 -3.90 -10.09 7.70
CA SER A 36 -5.31 -9.68 7.87
C SER A 36 -6.13 -9.76 6.58
N GLY A 37 -5.49 -9.97 5.43
CA GLY A 37 -6.13 -10.04 4.13
C GLY A 37 -6.37 -8.68 3.47
N LYS A 38 -5.93 -7.60 4.07
CA LYS A 38 -6.13 -6.24 3.54
C LYS A 38 -5.14 -5.85 2.47
N ILE A 39 -4.02 -6.56 2.37
CA ILE A 39 -3.07 -6.41 1.28
C ILE A 39 -3.33 -7.52 0.26
N LYS A 40 -3.63 -7.14 -0.97
CA LYS A 40 -3.86 -8.08 -2.06
C LYS A 40 -2.58 -8.39 -2.82
N HIS A 41 -1.76 -7.38 -3.03
CA HIS A 41 -0.49 -7.52 -3.73
C HIS A 41 0.50 -6.51 -3.18
N VAL A 42 1.76 -6.89 -3.17
CA VAL A 42 2.85 -5.97 -2.85
C VAL A 42 4.04 -6.30 -3.75
N TRP A 43 4.61 -5.27 -4.35
CA TRP A 43 5.78 -5.37 -5.22
C TRP A 43 6.84 -4.38 -4.78
N ARG A 44 8.09 -4.75 -5.01
CA ARG A 44 9.20 -3.81 -4.95
C ARG A 44 9.51 -3.31 -6.35
N VAL A 45 9.91 -2.04 -6.45
CA VAL A 45 10.42 -1.49 -7.71
C VAL A 45 11.94 -1.74 -7.72
N PRO A 46 12.45 -2.56 -8.66
CA PRO A 46 13.88 -2.87 -8.70
C PRO A 46 14.75 -1.61 -8.79
N GLY A 47 15.80 -1.58 -7.99
CA GLY A 47 16.75 -0.47 -7.97
C GLY A 47 16.31 0.76 -7.18
N LYS A 48 15.16 0.72 -6.51
CA LYS A 48 14.62 1.83 -5.74
C LYS A 48 14.21 1.39 -4.34
N TYR A 49 14.22 2.34 -3.40
CA TYR A 49 13.60 2.16 -2.09
C TYR A 49 12.10 2.46 -2.18
N GLN A 50 11.42 1.68 -3.00
CA GLN A 50 10.02 1.93 -3.32
C GLN A 50 9.24 0.62 -3.37
N ALA A 51 8.03 0.66 -2.83
CA ALA A 51 7.09 -0.46 -2.90
C ALA A 51 5.76 0.01 -3.48
N LEU A 52 5.09 -0.89 -4.17
CA LEU A 52 3.72 -0.72 -4.66
C LEU A 52 2.86 -1.73 -3.92
N THR A 53 1.84 -1.26 -3.22
CA THR A 53 0.95 -2.12 -2.45
C THR A 53 -0.49 -1.90 -2.90
N VAL A 54 -1.19 -2.98 -3.17
CA VAL A 54 -2.63 -2.94 -3.46
C VAL A 54 -3.36 -3.34 -2.17
N PHE A 55 -4.14 -2.39 -1.64
CA PHE A 55 -4.98 -2.59 -0.47
C PHE A 55 -6.43 -2.80 -0.86
N ASP A 56 -7.09 -3.71 -0.16
CA ASP A 56 -8.54 -3.85 -0.21
C ASP A 56 -9.08 -3.57 1.21
N VAL A 57 -9.70 -2.41 1.37
CA VAL A 57 -10.15 -1.90 2.66
C VAL A 57 -11.59 -1.41 2.57
N GLU A 58 -12.24 -1.21 3.72
CA GLU A 58 -13.64 -0.79 3.79
C GLU A 58 -13.84 0.68 3.40
N SER A 59 -12.82 1.51 3.66
CA SER A 59 -12.94 2.96 3.47
C SER A 59 -11.57 3.61 3.32
N THR A 60 -11.57 4.87 2.88
CA THR A 60 -10.36 5.70 2.88
C THR A 60 -9.85 5.93 4.30
N ASN A 61 -10.76 6.04 5.28
CA ASN A 61 -10.36 6.22 6.68
C ASN A 61 -9.60 5.00 7.19
N GLU A 62 -10.04 3.80 6.84
CA GLU A 62 -9.32 2.58 7.22
C GLU A 62 -7.92 2.56 6.61
N LEU A 63 -7.80 2.90 5.33
CA LEU A 63 -6.48 2.97 4.68
C LEU A 63 -5.58 3.98 5.40
N ASP A 64 -6.11 5.16 5.70
CA ASP A 64 -5.36 6.19 6.40
C ASP A 64 -4.86 5.71 7.76
N GLN A 65 -5.71 5.04 8.53
CA GLN A 65 -5.33 4.45 9.82
C GLN A 65 -4.22 3.42 9.67
N ILE A 66 -4.30 2.56 8.65
CA ILE A 66 -3.26 1.56 8.38
C ILE A 66 -1.93 2.25 8.08
N LEU A 67 -1.93 3.23 7.20
CA LEU A 67 -0.71 3.95 6.82
C LEU A 67 -0.09 4.67 8.01
N TRP A 68 -0.90 5.34 8.83
CA TRP A 68 -0.42 6.01 10.04
C TRP A 68 0.17 5.04 11.07
N SER A 69 -0.25 3.78 11.05
CA SER A 69 0.25 2.77 11.99
C SER A 69 1.63 2.23 11.62
N LEU A 70 2.12 2.53 10.42
CA LEU A 70 3.43 2.02 9.97
C LEU A 70 4.57 2.73 10.69
N PRO A 71 5.51 1.98 11.30
CA PRO A 71 6.66 2.57 11.98
C PRO A 71 7.52 3.50 11.12
N LEU A 72 7.60 3.23 9.81
CA LEU A 72 8.35 4.06 8.87
C LEU A 72 7.53 5.18 8.23
N TRP A 73 6.28 5.40 8.69
CA TRP A 73 5.37 6.39 8.11
C TRP A 73 6.03 7.73 7.81
N LYS A 74 6.72 8.31 8.81
CA LYS A 74 7.32 9.64 8.68
C LYS A 74 8.57 9.71 7.81
N PHE A 75 9.09 8.54 7.40
CA PHE A 75 10.27 8.46 6.52
C PHE A 75 9.89 8.21 5.05
N MET A 76 8.60 8.10 4.76
CA MET A 76 8.12 7.75 3.43
C MET A 76 7.35 8.89 2.78
N ASP A 77 7.55 9.03 1.47
CA ASP A 77 6.63 9.76 0.61
C ASP A 77 5.62 8.75 0.10
N ILE A 78 4.34 9.04 0.30
CA ILE A 78 3.26 8.11 -0.03
C ILE A 78 2.31 8.76 -1.03
N GLU A 79 2.05 8.03 -2.12
CA GLU A 79 1.04 8.39 -3.12
C GLU A 79 -0.04 7.33 -3.10
N VAL A 80 -1.30 7.76 -3.12
CA VAL A 80 -2.46 6.87 -3.08
C VAL A 80 -3.34 7.11 -4.29
N GLU A 81 -3.72 6.03 -4.96
CA GLU A 81 -4.68 6.06 -6.05
C GLU A 81 -5.83 5.11 -5.75
N ALA A 82 -7.06 5.61 -5.86
CA ALA A 82 -8.24 4.76 -5.78
C ALA A 82 -8.42 4.05 -7.13
N LEU A 83 -8.67 2.75 -7.08
CA LEU A 83 -8.82 1.93 -8.28
C LEU A 83 -10.24 1.35 -8.34
N ALA A 84 -10.79 1.31 -9.54
CA ALA A 84 -12.03 0.59 -9.82
C ALA A 84 -11.69 -0.70 -10.58
N THR A 85 -12.53 -1.71 -10.44
CA THR A 85 -12.38 -2.94 -11.20
C THR A 85 -12.65 -2.65 -12.67
N HIS A 86 -11.69 -3.00 -13.53
CA HIS A 86 -11.89 -2.91 -14.98
C HIS A 86 -12.89 -3.97 -15.41
N TYR A 87 -13.71 -3.66 -16.41
CA TYR A 87 -14.76 -4.57 -16.84
C TYR A 87 -14.24 -5.91 -17.36
N TYR A 88 -12.96 -6.02 -17.72
CA TYR A 88 -12.37 -7.32 -18.08
C TYR A 88 -12.24 -8.26 -16.89
N ASP A 89 -12.08 -7.71 -15.69
CA ASP A 89 -11.88 -8.47 -14.45
C ASP A 89 -13.16 -8.59 -13.61
N ASP A 90 -14.23 -7.92 -14.02
CA ASP A 90 -15.50 -7.88 -13.28
C ASP A 90 -16.44 -8.96 -13.80
N ALA A 91 -16.90 -9.84 -12.90
CA ALA A 91 -17.89 -10.87 -13.24
C ALA A 91 -19.22 -10.27 -13.71
N SER A 92 -19.52 -9.01 -13.37
CA SER A 92 -20.70 -8.26 -13.81
C SER A 92 -20.41 -7.37 -15.01
N ALA A 93 -19.44 -7.73 -15.83
CA ALA A 93 -18.93 -6.89 -16.91
C ALA A 93 -20.00 -6.43 -17.92
N SER A 94 -21.09 -7.18 -18.07
CA SER A 94 -22.16 -6.83 -18.98
C SER A 94 -22.73 -5.43 -18.77
N ARG A 95 -22.70 -4.91 -17.52
CA ARG A 95 -23.17 -3.55 -17.22
C ARG A 95 -22.31 -2.47 -17.85
N PHE A 96 -21.04 -2.78 -18.13
CA PHE A 96 -20.11 -1.83 -18.73
C PHE A 96 -20.26 -1.76 -20.25
N GLU A 97 -20.78 -2.80 -20.86
CA GLU A 97 -21.05 -2.83 -22.31
C GLU A 97 -22.14 -1.82 -22.68
N ASP A 98 -23.11 -1.63 -21.79
CA ASP A 98 -24.25 -0.74 -22.04
C ASP A 98 -23.88 0.75 -22.00
N ILE A 99 -22.74 1.09 -21.40
CA ILE A 99 -22.30 2.50 -21.26
C ILE A 99 -21.19 2.88 -22.24
N ARG A 100 -20.85 2.00 -23.14
CA ARG A 100 -19.80 2.25 -24.16
C ARG A 100 -20.36 2.82 -25.44
#